data_cb11f2b5acf7c581335da666c3e94fa9
#
_entry.id   cb11f2b5acf7c581335da666c3e94fa9
#
_cell.length_a   1.000
_cell.length_b   1.000
_cell.length_c   1.000
_cell.angle_alpha   90.00
_cell.angle_beta   90.00
_cell.angle_gamma   90.00
#
_symmetry.space_group_name_H-M   'P 1'
#
loop_
_entity.id
_entity.type
_entity.pdbx_description
1 polymer ?
#
loop_
_entity_poly.entity_id
_entity_poly.type
_entity_poly.pdbx_seq_one_letter_code
_entity_poly.pdbx_strand_id
1 'polypeptide(L)'
;GAGFIGSHLADRLLERGDQVLLLDDLSTGRLSNIAHLEGDPDCEFVLGSVLNTDLVDHVVSRVDVVFHLAAAVGVNLIVEKPLESLMTNIRGTETVFEKAHKYGKRIMVTSTSEIYGKNTSDRLSEDDDRILGSPLKSRWSYSEAKAIDEILAYTYWREKGLESVIVRLFNT
;
A
#
# COMPACT_ATOMS: atom_id res chain seq x y z
N GLY A 1 1.34 1.16 8.43
CA GLY A 1 2.03 0.47 9.52
C GLY A 1 1.09 -0.01 10.62
N ALA A 2 0.38 0.91 11.26
CA ALA A 2 -0.48 0.63 12.43
C ALA A 2 -1.92 0.18 12.09
N GLY A 3 -2.18 -0.17 10.85
CA GLY A 3 -3.43 -0.80 10.42
C GLY A 3 -3.48 -2.28 10.75
N PHE A 4 -4.62 -2.95 10.46
CA PHE A 4 -4.81 -4.38 10.75
C PHE A 4 -3.73 -5.26 10.09
N ILE A 5 -3.56 -5.16 8.78
CA ILE A 5 -2.57 -5.98 8.07
C ILE A 5 -1.14 -5.60 8.48
N GLY A 6 -0.86 -4.30 8.58
CA GLY A 6 0.49 -3.81 8.88
C GLY A 6 0.99 -4.25 10.25
N SER A 7 0.16 -4.19 11.29
CA SER A 7 0.55 -4.62 12.64
C SER A 7 0.86 -6.12 12.71
N HIS A 8 0.01 -6.97 12.11
CA HIS A 8 0.24 -8.41 12.09
C HIS A 8 1.47 -8.79 11.24
N LEU A 9 1.73 -8.06 10.15
CA LEU A 9 2.94 -8.27 9.37
C LEU A 9 4.18 -7.88 10.17
N ALA A 10 4.12 -6.78 10.93
CA ALA A 10 5.22 -6.36 11.81
C ALA A 10 5.56 -7.45 12.82
N ASP A 11 4.57 -8.03 13.49
CA ASP A 11 4.76 -9.12 14.44
C ASP A 11 5.51 -10.30 13.78
N ARG A 12 5.08 -10.69 12.57
CA ARG A 12 5.70 -11.82 11.84
C ARG A 12 7.12 -11.53 11.38
N LEU A 13 7.41 -10.29 11.00
CA LEU A 13 8.77 -9.90 10.62
C LEU A 13 9.69 -9.88 11.84
N LEU A 14 9.25 -9.32 12.98
CA LEU A 14 10.00 -9.33 14.23
C LEU A 14 10.23 -10.76 14.75
N GLU A 15 9.21 -11.62 14.73
CA GLU A 15 9.35 -13.06 15.07
C GLU A 15 10.38 -13.77 14.20
N ARG A 16 10.57 -13.34 12.95
CA ARG A 16 11.59 -13.86 12.04
C ARG A 16 13.00 -13.32 12.32
N GLY A 17 13.11 -12.27 13.14
CA GLY A 17 14.36 -11.60 13.47
C GLY A 17 14.72 -10.44 12.55
N ASP A 18 13.75 -9.90 11.80
CA ASP A 18 13.96 -8.69 11.01
C ASP A 18 13.83 -7.44 11.88
N GLN A 19 14.48 -6.36 11.44
CA GLN A 19 14.21 -5.01 11.97
C GLN A 19 13.07 -4.37 11.19
N VAL A 20 12.11 -3.78 11.89
CA VAL A 20 10.88 -3.25 11.31
C VAL A 20 10.78 -1.74 11.53
N LEU A 21 10.57 -1.00 10.44
CA LEU A 21 10.23 0.42 10.49
C LEU A 21 8.78 0.59 10.03
N LEU A 22 7.93 1.08 10.93
CA LEU A 22 6.51 1.32 10.68
C LEU A 22 6.28 2.80 10.39
N LEU A 23 5.80 3.14 9.20
CA LEU A 23 5.30 4.47 8.86
C LEU A 23 3.77 4.44 8.82
N ASP A 24 3.10 5.34 9.56
CA ASP A 24 1.64 5.48 9.56
C ASP A 24 1.25 6.90 10.00
N ASP A 25 0.22 7.49 9.40
CA ASP A 25 -0.31 8.81 9.80
C ASP A 25 -1.49 8.71 10.77
N LEU A 26 -1.88 7.48 11.13
CA LEU A 26 -2.99 7.14 12.02
C LEU A 26 -4.37 7.62 11.52
N SER A 27 -4.49 7.92 10.21
CA SER A 27 -5.78 8.30 9.62
C SER A 27 -6.81 7.15 9.66
N THR A 28 -6.32 5.91 9.55
CA THR A 28 -7.14 4.69 9.69
C THR A 28 -6.49 3.67 10.63
N GLY A 29 -5.17 3.72 10.79
CA GLY A 29 -4.41 2.94 11.75
C GLY A 29 -4.64 3.39 13.20
N ARG A 30 -4.24 2.57 14.16
CA ARG A 30 -4.36 2.85 15.60
C ARG A 30 -3.10 2.44 16.33
N LEU A 31 -2.58 3.31 17.19
CA LEU A 31 -1.44 2.98 18.07
C LEU A 31 -1.70 1.74 18.92
N SER A 32 -2.95 1.48 19.34
CA SER A 32 -3.28 0.28 20.10
C SER A 32 -2.96 -1.04 19.38
N ASN A 33 -2.90 -1.04 18.03
CA ASN A 33 -2.54 -2.24 17.26
C ASN A 33 -1.05 -2.59 17.34
N ILE A 34 -0.21 -1.62 17.70
CA ILE A 34 1.25 -1.76 17.78
C ILE A 34 1.79 -1.40 19.19
N ALA A 35 0.91 -1.21 20.18
CA ALA A 35 1.31 -0.81 21.52
C ALA A 35 2.24 -1.84 22.19
N HIS A 36 2.08 -3.12 21.87
CA HIS A 36 2.92 -4.19 22.40
C HIS A 36 4.35 -4.19 21.81
N LEU A 37 4.59 -3.43 20.73
CA LEU A 37 5.91 -3.23 20.11
C LEU A 37 6.64 -1.99 20.66
N GLU A 38 6.02 -1.25 21.58
CA GLU A 38 6.64 -0.07 22.17
C GLU A 38 7.86 -0.48 23.01
N GLY A 39 9.01 0.12 22.70
CA GLY A 39 10.28 -0.20 23.37
C GLY A 39 11.00 -1.43 22.82
N ASP A 40 10.48 -2.11 21.82
CA ASP A 40 11.20 -3.17 21.13
C ASP A 40 12.39 -2.55 20.34
N PRO A 41 13.64 -2.98 20.58
CA PRO A 41 14.83 -2.41 19.93
C PRO A 41 14.86 -2.66 18.41
N ASP A 42 14.15 -3.66 17.92
CA ASP A 42 14.08 -4.00 16.50
C ASP A 42 12.83 -3.42 15.80
N CYS A 43 12.02 -2.63 16.52
CA CYS A 43 10.84 -1.96 15.96
C CYS A 43 10.89 -0.44 16.15
N GLU A 44 10.83 0.31 15.06
CA GLU A 44 10.72 1.78 15.08
C GLU A 44 9.37 2.21 14.49
N PHE A 45 8.64 3.06 15.23
CA PHE A 45 7.43 3.70 14.72
C PHE A 45 7.70 5.15 14.33
N VAL A 46 7.34 5.52 13.12
CA VAL A 46 7.44 6.88 12.57
C VAL A 46 6.04 7.39 12.25
N LEU A 47 5.61 8.43 12.96
CA LEU A 47 4.34 9.10 12.70
C LEU A 47 4.48 10.02 11.48
N GLY A 48 3.74 9.72 10.41
CA GLY A 48 3.73 10.55 9.22
C GLY A 48 3.03 9.93 8.02
N SER A 49 2.79 10.75 7.02
CA SER A 49 2.05 10.38 5.82
C SER A 49 2.99 10.00 4.67
N VAL A 50 2.56 9.05 3.84
CA VAL A 50 3.21 8.70 2.56
C VAL A 50 3.21 9.86 1.56
N LEU A 51 2.43 10.91 1.79
CA LEU A 51 2.44 12.14 1.00
C LEU A 51 3.60 13.08 1.38
N ASN A 52 4.27 12.85 2.50
CA ASN A 52 5.47 13.61 2.87
C ASN A 52 6.70 13.00 2.20
N THR A 53 7.05 13.56 1.06
CA THR A 53 8.13 13.05 0.20
C THR A 53 9.49 12.97 0.91
N ASP A 54 9.82 13.94 1.75
CA ASP A 54 11.11 13.97 2.48
C ASP A 54 11.13 12.88 3.55
N LEU A 55 10.01 12.67 4.24
CA LEU A 55 9.89 11.59 5.22
C LEU A 55 9.98 10.22 4.57
N VAL A 56 9.28 10.03 3.45
CA VAL A 56 9.35 8.76 2.68
C VAL A 56 10.76 8.52 2.15
N ASP A 57 11.45 9.56 1.66
CA ASP A 57 12.85 9.48 1.24
C ASP A 57 13.76 9.01 2.39
N HIS A 58 13.58 9.62 3.57
CA HIS A 58 14.33 9.25 4.76
C HIS A 58 14.11 7.79 5.19
N VAL A 59 12.85 7.35 5.31
CA VAL A 59 12.55 6.00 5.82
C VAL A 59 12.90 4.91 4.81
N VAL A 60 12.64 5.14 3.51
CA VAL A 60 12.96 4.15 2.46
C VAL A 60 14.47 3.97 2.28
N SER A 61 15.27 5.01 2.50
CA SER A 61 16.74 4.89 2.43
C SER A 61 17.33 3.91 3.45
N ARG A 62 16.64 3.66 4.56
CA ARG A 62 17.10 2.90 5.74
C ARG A 62 16.69 1.42 5.74
N VAL A 63 15.87 0.99 4.79
CA VAL A 63 15.32 -0.38 4.75
C VAL A 63 15.78 -1.14 3.51
N ASP A 64 15.64 -2.46 3.48
CA ASP A 64 15.98 -3.30 2.34
C ASP A 64 14.76 -3.68 1.51
N VAL A 65 13.59 -3.75 2.15
CA VAL A 65 12.32 -4.12 1.53
C VAL A 65 11.23 -3.17 2.01
N VAL A 66 10.37 -2.74 1.09
CA VAL A 66 9.22 -1.90 1.38
C VAL A 66 7.94 -2.70 1.22
N PHE A 67 7.10 -2.75 2.25
CA PHE A 67 5.74 -3.25 2.19
C PHE A 67 4.79 -2.06 2.13
N HIS A 68 4.34 -1.70 0.92
CA HIS A 68 3.43 -0.58 0.74
C HIS A 68 1.97 -1.00 0.98
N LEU A 69 1.53 -0.84 2.22
CA LEU A 69 0.18 -1.16 2.69
C LEU A 69 -0.68 0.10 2.90
N ALA A 70 -0.05 1.28 2.87
CA ALA A 70 -0.75 2.54 3.09
C ALA A 70 -1.70 2.85 1.95
N ALA A 71 -2.96 3.03 2.28
CA ALA A 71 -4.00 3.44 1.35
C ALA A 71 -5.14 4.12 2.09
N ALA A 72 -5.74 5.11 1.46
CA ALA A 72 -7.00 5.69 1.92
C ALA A 72 -8.13 4.72 1.56
N VAL A 73 -8.49 3.87 2.51
CA VAL A 73 -9.52 2.82 2.35
C VAL A 73 -10.71 3.09 3.28
N GLY A 74 -11.85 2.56 2.89
CA GLY A 74 -13.09 2.65 3.65
C GLY A 74 -14.19 3.38 2.87
N VAL A 75 -15.36 2.76 2.83
CA VAL A 75 -16.51 3.26 2.05
C VAL A 75 -16.87 4.69 2.43
N ASN A 76 -16.85 5.01 3.73
CA ASN A 76 -17.18 6.36 4.21
C ASN A 76 -16.18 7.41 3.68
N LEU A 77 -14.88 7.14 3.76
CA LEU A 77 -13.85 8.06 3.29
C LEU A 77 -13.94 8.28 1.77
N ILE A 78 -14.13 7.21 1.01
CA ILE A 78 -14.27 7.28 -0.46
C ILE A 78 -15.52 8.06 -0.87
N VAL A 79 -16.60 7.98 -0.10
CA VAL A 79 -17.88 8.68 -0.39
C VAL A 79 -17.83 10.13 0.06
N GLU A 80 -17.31 10.40 1.26
CA GLU A 80 -17.29 11.75 1.85
C GLU A 80 -16.16 12.62 1.30
N LYS A 81 -14.99 12.03 0.99
CA LYS A 81 -13.78 12.73 0.53
C LYS A 81 -13.12 12.03 -0.67
N PRO A 82 -13.84 11.88 -1.78
CA PRO A 82 -13.37 11.07 -2.91
C PRO A 82 -12.07 11.61 -3.54
N LEU A 83 -11.91 12.93 -3.63
CA LEU A 83 -10.70 13.52 -4.19
C LEU A 83 -9.48 13.29 -3.28
N GLU A 84 -9.63 13.51 -1.98
CA GLU A 84 -8.56 13.30 -0.99
C GLU A 84 -8.12 11.84 -0.99
N SER A 85 -9.08 10.91 -0.95
CA SER A 85 -8.83 9.47 -1.01
C SER A 85 -8.08 9.07 -2.29
N LEU A 86 -8.56 9.52 -3.44
CA LEU A 86 -7.95 9.22 -4.74
C LEU A 86 -6.51 9.74 -4.82
N MET A 87 -6.29 10.99 -4.42
CA MET A 87 -4.96 11.62 -4.48
C MET A 87 -3.99 11.00 -3.49
N THR A 88 -4.45 10.62 -2.31
CA THR A 88 -3.61 9.91 -1.32
C THR A 88 -3.14 8.56 -1.87
N ASN A 89 -4.04 7.80 -2.48
CA ASN A 89 -3.69 6.51 -3.05
C ASN A 89 -2.69 6.65 -4.20
N ILE A 90 -2.95 7.52 -5.17
CA ILE A 90 -2.08 7.68 -6.36
C ILE A 90 -0.74 8.31 -5.99
N ARG A 91 -0.74 9.48 -5.33
CA ARG A 91 0.51 10.21 -5.02
C ARG A 91 1.34 9.50 -3.97
N GLY A 92 0.69 8.90 -2.97
CA GLY A 92 1.40 8.12 -1.95
C GLY A 92 2.16 6.96 -2.56
N THR A 93 1.50 6.20 -3.45
CA THR A 93 2.13 5.09 -4.16
C THR A 93 3.24 5.57 -5.08
N GLU A 94 3.02 6.62 -5.88
CA GLU A 94 4.04 7.23 -6.75
C GLU A 94 5.29 7.60 -5.95
N THR A 95 5.13 8.30 -4.83
CA THR A 95 6.24 8.70 -3.94
C THR A 95 7.03 7.49 -3.45
N VAL A 96 6.34 6.44 -2.97
CA VAL A 96 7.00 5.24 -2.45
C VAL A 96 7.78 4.51 -3.56
N PHE A 97 7.20 4.36 -4.76
CA PHE A 97 7.89 3.74 -5.90
C PHE A 97 9.10 4.54 -6.35
N GLU A 98 8.99 5.86 -6.43
CA GLU A 98 10.12 6.75 -6.77
C GLU A 98 11.29 6.54 -5.80
N LYS A 99 11.02 6.51 -4.48
CA LYS A 99 12.07 6.34 -3.47
C LYS A 99 12.61 4.92 -3.42
N ALA A 100 11.75 3.90 -3.58
CA ALA A 100 12.20 2.52 -3.69
C ALA A 100 13.15 2.34 -4.88
N HIS A 101 12.82 2.92 -6.04
CA HIS A 101 13.71 2.90 -7.20
C HIS A 101 15.00 3.69 -6.95
N LYS A 102 14.92 4.90 -6.39
CA LYS A 102 16.09 5.75 -6.07
C LYS A 102 17.13 5.00 -5.26
N TYR A 103 16.71 4.18 -4.30
CA TYR A 103 17.57 3.44 -3.39
C TYR A 103 17.74 1.96 -3.74
N GLY A 104 17.20 1.50 -4.88
CA GLY A 104 17.31 0.10 -5.32
C GLY A 104 16.64 -0.89 -4.35
N LYS A 105 15.51 -0.51 -3.71
CA LYS A 105 14.84 -1.32 -2.70
C LYS A 105 13.73 -2.16 -3.34
N ARG A 106 13.61 -3.41 -2.92
CA ARG A 106 12.47 -4.26 -3.32
C ARG A 106 11.18 -3.72 -2.71
N ILE A 107 10.07 -3.83 -3.44
CA ILE A 107 8.78 -3.34 -2.99
C ILE A 107 7.67 -4.39 -3.18
N MET A 108 6.85 -4.59 -2.16
CA MET A 108 5.56 -5.26 -2.27
C MET A 108 4.47 -4.21 -2.17
N VAL A 109 3.53 -4.20 -3.12
CA VAL A 109 2.37 -3.33 -3.11
C VAL A 109 1.08 -4.13 -3.00
N THR A 110 0.19 -3.70 -2.13
CA THR A 110 -1.13 -4.29 -2.02
C THR A 110 -2.09 -3.71 -3.06
N SER A 111 -2.68 -4.60 -3.84
CA SER A 111 -3.84 -4.36 -4.68
C SER A 111 -5.10 -4.99 -4.05
N THR A 112 -6.14 -5.16 -4.80
CA THR A 112 -7.45 -5.57 -4.30
C THR A 112 -8.17 -6.49 -5.28
N SER A 113 -9.04 -7.35 -4.77
CA SER A 113 -10.00 -8.10 -5.60
C SER A 113 -10.99 -7.20 -6.36
N GLU A 114 -11.18 -5.95 -5.93
CA GLU A 114 -12.01 -4.98 -6.65
C GLU A 114 -11.47 -4.62 -8.06
N ILE A 115 -10.22 -4.97 -8.33
CA ILE A 115 -9.61 -4.86 -9.67
C ILE A 115 -10.47 -5.55 -10.73
N TYR A 116 -11.02 -6.71 -10.42
CA TYR A 116 -11.85 -7.49 -11.35
C TYR A 116 -13.23 -6.86 -11.63
N GLY A 117 -13.70 -6.01 -10.73
CA GLY A 117 -14.94 -5.25 -10.87
C GLY A 117 -16.17 -6.14 -10.96
N LYS A 118 -16.80 -6.17 -12.14
CA LYS A 118 -18.01 -6.96 -12.46
C LYS A 118 -17.70 -8.28 -13.16
N ASN A 119 -16.46 -8.72 -13.18
CA ASN A 119 -16.12 -10.02 -13.75
C ASN A 119 -16.88 -11.12 -12.97
N THR A 120 -17.57 -11.98 -13.71
CA THR A 120 -18.44 -13.04 -13.16
C THR A 120 -17.85 -14.44 -13.35
N SER A 121 -16.56 -14.53 -13.65
CA SER A 121 -15.88 -15.82 -13.75
C SER A 121 -15.91 -16.56 -12.41
N ASP A 122 -16.16 -17.86 -12.43
CA ASP A 122 -16.16 -18.72 -11.24
C ASP A 122 -14.78 -18.77 -10.55
N ARG A 123 -13.73 -18.58 -11.34
CA ARG A 123 -12.33 -18.50 -10.86
C ARG A 123 -11.69 -17.29 -11.51
N LEU A 124 -11.10 -16.45 -10.67
CA LEU A 124 -10.38 -15.24 -11.08
C LEU A 124 -8.89 -15.54 -11.20
N SER A 125 -8.27 -15.00 -12.23
CA SER A 125 -6.83 -15.08 -12.51
C SER A 125 -6.25 -13.68 -12.60
N GLU A 126 -4.95 -13.54 -12.41
CA GLU A 126 -4.24 -12.25 -12.50
C GLU A 126 -4.29 -11.66 -13.91
N ASP A 127 -4.47 -12.51 -14.94
CA ASP A 127 -4.55 -12.10 -16.36
C ASP A 127 -5.98 -11.79 -16.82
N ASP A 128 -6.99 -11.95 -15.95
CA ASP A 128 -8.38 -11.70 -16.31
C ASP A 128 -8.66 -10.23 -16.56
N ASP A 129 -9.57 -9.99 -17.51
CA ASP A 129 -10.04 -8.64 -17.83
C ASP A 129 -10.73 -7.96 -16.66
N ARG A 130 -10.49 -6.66 -16.55
CA ARG A 130 -11.17 -5.77 -15.62
C ARG A 130 -12.48 -5.28 -16.24
N ILE A 131 -13.63 -5.53 -15.58
CA ILE A 131 -14.94 -5.09 -16.04
C ILE A 131 -15.53 -4.09 -15.05
N LEU A 132 -15.28 -2.80 -15.27
CA LEU A 132 -15.73 -1.74 -14.38
C LEU A 132 -16.98 -1.03 -14.91
N GLY A 133 -17.57 -0.19 -14.09
CA GLY A 133 -18.68 0.68 -14.47
C GLY A 133 -18.21 2.07 -14.91
N SER A 134 -19.16 3.00 -15.03
CA SER A 134 -18.86 4.40 -15.36
C SER A 134 -17.89 5.02 -14.34
N PRO A 135 -16.82 5.72 -14.79
CA PRO A 135 -15.87 6.41 -13.92
C PRO A 135 -16.49 7.52 -13.08
N LEU A 136 -17.70 7.98 -13.43
CA LEU A 136 -18.46 8.98 -12.66
C LEU A 136 -19.07 8.40 -11.38
N LYS A 137 -19.01 7.08 -11.19
CA LYS A 137 -19.46 6.43 -9.95
C LYS A 137 -18.26 6.27 -9.01
N SER A 138 -18.27 6.98 -7.90
CA SER A 138 -17.20 6.99 -6.87
C SER A 138 -16.80 5.58 -6.39
N ARG A 139 -17.71 4.62 -6.42
CA ARG A 139 -17.42 3.22 -6.11
C ARG A 139 -16.16 2.67 -6.82
N TRP A 140 -15.92 3.10 -8.05
CA TRP A 140 -14.82 2.56 -8.86
C TRP A 140 -13.49 3.27 -8.64
N SER A 141 -13.48 4.42 -7.95
CA SER A 141 -12.27 5.23 -7.76
C SER A 141 -11.15 4.47 -7.05
N TYR A 142 -11.49 3.65 -6.07
CA TYR A 142 -10.50 2.81 -5.37
C TYR A 142 -9.90 1.74 -6.27
N SER A 143 -10.73 1.00 -7.02
CA SER A 143 -10.28 0.02 -8.00
C SER A 143 -9.40 0.64 -9.08
N GLU A 144 -9.75 1.85 -9.54
CA GLU A 144 -8.93 2.57 -10.53
C GLU A 144 -7.59 3.03 -9.95
N ALA A 145 -7.58 3.56 -8.72
CA ALA A 145 -6.34 3.92 -8.05
C ALA A 145 -5.41 2.69 -7.89
N LYS A 146 -5.96 1.56 -7.45
CA LYS A 146 -5.18 0.32 -7.31
C LYS A 146 -4.72 -0.26 -8.65
N ALA A 147 -5.47 -0.04 -9.73
CA ALA A 147 -5.00 -0.39 -11.06
C ALA A 147 -3.79 0.46 -11.48
N ILE A 148 -3.79 1.74 -11.15
CA ILE A 148 -2.63 2.62 -11.37
C ILE A 148 -1.42 2.11 -10.58
N ASP A 149 -1.60 1.67 -9.33
CA ASP A 149 -0.54 1.08 -8.52
C ASP A 149 0.07 -0.16 -9.20
N GLU A 150 -0.75 -1.06 -9.75
CA GLU A 150 -0.28 -2.23 -10.50
C GLU A 150 0.47 -1.84 -11.79
N ILE A 151 -0.05 -0.86 -12.52
CA ILE A 151 0.60 -0.34 -13.74
C ILE A 151 1.96 0.28 -13.39
N LEU A 152 2.04 1.05 -12.30
CA LEU A 152 3.30 1.62 -11.81
C LEU A 152 4.29 0.50 -11.47
N ALA A 153 3.89 -0.49 -10.68
CA ALA A 153 4.74 -1.61 -10.30
C ALA A 153 5.30 -2.34 -11.53
N TYR A 154 4.43 -2.70 -12.46
CA TYR A 154 4.83 -3.38 -13.71
C TYR A 154 5.75 -2.52 -14.57
N THR A 155 5.45 -1.21 -14.70
CA THR A 155 6.25 -0.30 -15.54
C THR A 155 7.62 -0.02 -14.93
N TYR A 156 7.70 0.20 -13.61
CA TYR A 156 8.97 0.35 -12.90
C TYR A 156 9.84 -0.91 -13.00
N TRP A 157 9.24 -2.11 -12.88
CA TRP A 157 9.97 -3.35 -13.10
C TRP A 157 10.51 -3.43 -14.53
N ARG A 158 9.65 -3.23 -15.54
CA ARG A 158 10.01 -3.39 -16.96
C ARG A 158 11.05 -2.37 -17.44
N GLU A 159 10.90 -1.10 -17.04
CA GLU A 159 11.71 0.00 -17.59
C GLU A 159 12.89 0.39 -16.69
N LYS A 160 12.80 0.13 -15.41
CA LYS A 160 13.79 0.53 -14.40
C LYS A 160 14.40 -0.64 -13.64
N GLY A 161 13.93 -1.86 -13.86
CA GLY A 161 14.43 -3.05 -13.17
C GLY A 161 14.09 -3.10 -11.68
N LEU A 162 13.11 -2.31 -11.21
CA LEU A 162 12.70 -2.32 -9.82
C LEU A 162 11.99 -3.65 -9.48
N GLU A 163 12.58 -4.43 -8.58
CA GLU A 163 11.95 -5.68 -8.11
C GLU A 163 10.67 -5.36 -7.32
N SER A 164 9.53 -5.75 -7.89
CA SER A 164 8.23 -5.50 -7.27
C SER A 164 7.34 -6.75 -7.27
N VAL A 165 6.53 -6.87 -6.21
CA VAL A 165 5.50 -7.90 -6.07
C VAL A 165 4.15 -7.22 -5.86
N ILE A 166 3.14 -7.62 -6.63
CA ILE A 166 1.77 -7.15 -6.50
C ILE A 166 0.95 -8.23 -5.81
N VAL A 167 0.20 -7.88 -4.77
CA VAL A 167 -0.68 -8.81 -4.05
C VAL A 167 -2.10 -8.29 -4.08
N ARG A 168 -3.00 -8.99 -4.80
CA ARG A 168 -4.44 -8.68 -4.81
C ARG A 168 -5.12 -9.34 -3.62
N LEU A 169 -5.45 -8.54 -2.61
CA LEU A 169 -6.12 -9.03 -1.41
C LEU A 169 -7.62 -9.19 -1.66
N PHE A 170 -8.16 -10.32 -1.18
CA PHE A 170 -9.58 -10.57 -1.10
C PHE A 170 -10.09 -10.30 0.32
N ASN A 171 -11.41 -10.18 0.48
CA ASN A 171 -12.02 -10.06 1.79
C ASN A 171 -11.79 -11.35 2.59
N THR A 172 -11.31 -11.21 3.79
CA THR A 172 -11.04 -12.30 4.73
C THR A 172 -11.81 -12.06 6.02
#